data_a6668b9100bac09047a2407021fba3b6
#
_entry.id   a6668b9100bac09047a2407021fba3b6
#
_cell.length_a   1.000
_cell.length_b   1.000
_cell.length_c   1.000
_cell.angle_alpha   90.00
_cell.angle_beta   90.00
_cell.angle_gamma   90.00
#
_symmetry.space_group_name_H-M   'P 1'
#
loop_
_entity.id
_entity.type
_entity.pdbx_description
1 polymer ?
#
loop_
_entity_poly.entity_id
_entity_poly.type
_entity_poly.pdbx_seq_one_letter_code
_entity_poly.pdbx_strand_id
1 'polypeptide(L)'
;MSIYSKILVVADINHDEQPALARAMQLAQKSTSVSHITFFLSIYDFSYDMTSMLSLEERDAMRKGVIHQREQWMRSIAEPYLDKSVQFDIKVVWHNRPYEAIIGEIFAGEHDILIKATRKHDMLESVIFTPTDWHLMRKCPTPVLLVKNADWPENANIIASVHVGSELDTHIDLNDRMVEQLLNLSKRLGASPYLVNAYPVTPANITIELPEFDPTTYTDAVRGHHLTAMKALRQNMV
;
A
#
# COMPACT_ATOMS: atom_id res chain seq x y z
N MET A 1 -13.41 13.92 8.26
CA MET A 1 -12.26 14.41 7.48
C MET A 1 -12.09 13.59 6.22
N SER A 2 -11.66 14.19 5.12
CA SER A 2 -11.27 13.47 3.89
C SER A 2 -9.99 12.72 4.15
N ILE A 3 -10.03 11.36 4.07
CA ILE A 3 -8.84 10.58 4.42
C ILE A 3 -7.82 10.58 3.30
N TYR A 4 -8.26 10.65 2.05
CA TYR A 4 -7.40 10.67 0.89
C TYR A 4 -7.87 11.76 -0.07
N SER A 5 -7.08 12.81 -0.26
CA SER A 5 -7.33 13.85 -1.24
C SER A 5 -6.33 13.81 -2.40
N LYS A 6 -5.10 13.42 -2.12
CA LYS A 6 -4.02 13.33 -3.10
C LYS A 6 -3.47 11.91 -3.15
N ILE A 7 -3.67 11.23 -4.26
CA ILE A 7 -3.26 9.84 -4.46
C ILE A 7 -2.02 9.77 -5.36
N LEU A 8 -0.97 9.07 -4.92
CA LEU A 8 0.15 8.68 -5.77
C LEU A 8 -0.07 7.27 -6.30
N VAL A 9 -0.08 7.11 -7.62
CA VAL A 9 -0.23 5.82 -8.29
C VAL A 9 1.05 5.45 -9.01
N VAL A 10 1.64 4.32 -8.69
CA VAL A 10 2.85 3.82 -9.37
C VAL A 10 2.45 3.00 -10.59
N ALA A 11 2.93 3.42 -11.76
CA ALA A 11 2.73 2.71 -13.01
C ALA A 11 3.52 1.38 -13.05
N ASP A 12 2.91 0.35 -13.63
CA ASP A 12 3.64 -0.88 -14.02
C ASP A 12 4.10 -0.76 -15.48
N ILE A 13 5.42 -0.61 -15.65
CA ILE A 13 6.04 -0.42 -16.98
C ILE A 13 5.95 -1.66 -17.89
N ASN A 14 5.62 -2.82 -17.33
CA ASN A 14 5.62 -4.09 -18.09
C ASN A 14 4.23 -4.47 -18.63
N HIS A 15 3.19 -3.72 -18.28
CA HIS A 15 1.81 -4.03 -18.66
C HIS A 15 1.07 -2.76 -19.07
N ASP A 16 0.21 -2.87 -20.08
CA ASP A 16 -0.67 -1.77 -20.47
C ASP A 16 -1.87 -1.67 -19.52
N GLU A 17 -2.33 -2.79 -18.96
CA GLU A 17 -3.31 -2.79 -17.89
C GLU A 17 -2.72 -2.25 -16.59
N GLN A 18 -3.40 -1.25 -16.03
CA GLN A 18 -2.94 -0.54 -14.83
C GLN A 18 -3.93 -0.71 -13.67
N PRO A 19 -3.93 -1.87 -12.97
CA PRO A 19 -4.90 -2.11 -11.90
C PRO A 19 -4.77 -1.13 -10.73
N ALA A 20 -3.58 -0.59 -10.48
CA ALA A 20 -3.38 0.45 -9.48
C ALA A 20 -4.10 1.76 -9.87
N LEU A 21 -4.05 2.15 -11.14
CA LEU A 21 -4.75 3.33 -11.64
C LEU A 21 -6.27 3.11 -11.63
N ALA A 22 -6.75 1.96 -12.10
CA ALA A 22 -8.16 1.59 -12.03
C ALA A 22 -8.70 1.69 -10.59
N ARG A 23 -7.92 1.21 -9.62
CA ARG A 23 -8.28 1.26 -8.20
C ARG A 23 -8.31 2.69 -7.65
N ALA A 24 -7.36 3.53 -8.03
CA ALA A 24 -7.35 4.94 -7.64
C ALA A 24 -8.58 5.67 -8.17
N MET A 25 -8.94 5.45 -9.42
CA MET A 25 -10.15 6.04 -10.03
C MET A 25 -11.44 5.52 -9.38
N GLN A 26 -11.51 4.23 -9.05
CA GLN A 26 -12.64 3.67 -8.31
C GLN A 26 -12.80 4.31 -6.92
N LEU A 27 -11.71 4.56 -6.20
CA LEU A 27 -11.73 5.27 -4.93
C LEU A 27 -12.17 6.72 -5.10
N ALA A 28 -11.73 7.39 -6.17
CA ALA A 28 -12.11 8.76 -6.50
C ALA A 28 -13.61 8.87 -6.79
N GLN A 29 -14.17 7.96 -7.60
CA GLN A 29 -15.60 7.92 -7.92
C GLN A 29 -16.50 7.70 -6.69
N LYS A 30 -16.03 6.89 -5.73
CA LYS A 30 -16.75 6.61 -4.48
C LYS A 30 -16.52 7.66 -3.39
N SER A 31 -15.70 8.69 -3.64
CA SER A 31 -15.32 9.70 -2.67
C SER A 31 -15.20 11.07 -3.31
N THR A 32 -16.04 11.99 -2.90
CA THR A 32 -15.95 13.42 -3.31
C THR A 32 -14.71 14.13 -2.78
N SER A 33 -13.87 13.45 -2.02
CA SER A 33 -12.70 14.03 -1.36
C SER A 33 -11.41 13.86 -2.16
N VAL A 34 -11.35 12.93 -3.12
CA VAL A 34 -10.18 12.80 -3.99
C VAL A 34 -10.19 13.95 -4.99
N SER A 35 -9.18 14.81 -4.88
CA SER A 35 -9.04 15.99 -5.75
C SER A 35 -7.94 15.82 -6.78
N HIS A 36 -6.94 14.97 -6.51
CA HIS A 36 -5.74 14.87 -7.33
C HIS A 36 -5.17 13.45 -7.36
N ILE A 37 -4.84 12.97 -8.55
CA ILE A 37 -4.13 11.71 -8.77
C ILE A 37 -2.87 12.01 -9.57
N THR A 38 -1.70 11.61 -9.03
CA THR A 38 -0.43 11.64 -9.75
C THR A 38 -0.08 10.22 -10.19
N PHE A 39 -0.02 10.00 -11.50
CA PHE A 39 0.43 8.74 -12.09
C PHE A 39 1.94 8.81 -12.32
N PHE A 40 2.70 8.01 -11.57
CA PHE A 40 4.13 8.15 -11.38
C PHE A 40 4.90 6.95 -11.90
N LEU A 41 6.02 7.21 -12.57
CA LEU A 41 6.96 6.19 -13.02
C LEU A 41 8.40 6.60 -12.73
N SER A 42 9.16 5.74 -12.07
CA SER A 42 10.62 5.85 -11.97
C SER A 42 11.26 4.91 -12.98
N ILE A 43 12.12 5.45 -13.83
CA ILE A 43 12.89 4.70 -14.83
C ILE A 43 14.38 4.89 -14.60
N TYR A 44 15.13 3.86 -14.95
CA TYR A 44 16.59 3.91 -14.97
C TYR A 44 17.13 2.86 -15.92
N ASP A 45 18.10 3.24 -16.72
CA ASP A 45 18.84 2.33 -17.58
C ASP A 45 20.34 2.65 -17.47
N PHE A 46 21.08 1.71 -16.91
CA PHE A 46 22.51 1.84 -16.66
C PHE A 46 23.32 2.01 -17.96
N SER A 47 22.83 1.53 -19.09
CA SER A 47 23.51 1.68 -20.38
C SER A 47 23.75 3.14 -20.77
N TYR A 48 22.87 4.05 -20.35
CA TYR A 48 23.03 5.49 -20.59
C TYR A 48 24.17 6.12 -19.75
N ASP A 49 24.55 5.51 -18.64
CA ASP A 49 25.67 5.99 -17.82
C ASP A 49 27.01 5.42 -18.33
N MET A 50 27.00 4.29 -19.04
CA MET A 50 28.17 3.61 -19.57
C MET A 50 28.65 4.14 -20.92
N THR A 51 27.90 5.04 -21.55
CA THR A 51 28.28 5.63 -22.85
C THR A 51 29.37 6.68 -22.68
N SER A 52 30.62 6.23 -22.52
CA SER A 52 31.80 7.10 -22.34
C SER A 52 32.11 7.99 -23.56
N MET A 53 31.50 7.71 -24.73
CA MET A 53 31.70 8.46 -25.97
C MET A 53 30.75 9.67 -26.11
N LEU A 54 29.72 9.77 -25.27
CA LEU A 54 28.77 10.87 -25.33
C LEU A 54 29.10 11.96 -24.31
N SER A 55 28.96 13.21 -24.73
CA SER A 55 29.03 14.36 -23.84
C SER A 55 27.92 14.33 -22.78
N LEU A 56 28.06 15.12 -21.72
CA LEU A 56 27.02 15.27 -20.72
C LEU A 56 25.70 15.78 -21.31
N GLU A 57 25.78 16.71 -22.25
CA GLU A 57 24.62 17.30 -22.93
C GLU A 57 23.88 16.26 -23.78
N GLU A 58 24.61 15.43 -24.52
CA GLU A 58 24.01 14.35 -25.32
C GLU A 58 23.34 13.29 -24.44
N ARG A 59 23.95 12.91 -23.33
CA ARG A 59 23.34 11.98 -22.35
C ARG A 59 22.07 12.56 -21.73
N ASP A 60 22.08 13.83 -21.38
CA ASP A 60 20.90 14.53 -20.87
C ASP A 60 19.78 14.64 -21.91
N ALA A 61 20.11 14.91 -23.16
CA ALA A 61 19.13 14.95 -24.25
C ALA A 61 18.51 13.56 -24.48
N MET A 62 19.31 12.50 -24.44
CA MET A 62 18.80 11.12 -24.56
C MET A 62 17.88 10.75 -23.37
N ARG A 63 18.26 11.06 -22.12
CA ARG A 63 17.41 10.82 -20.94
C ARG A 63 16.08 11.57 -21.06
N LYS A 64 16.10 12.83 -21.45
CA LYS A 64 14.89 13.63 -21.69
C LYS A 64 14.00 13.00 -22.77
N GLY A 65 14.61 12.50 -23.86
CA GLY A 65 13.89 11.79 -24.91
C GLY A 65 13.16 10.56 -24.39
N VAL A 66 13.84 9.73 -23.57
CA VAL A 66 13.23 8.53 -22.97
C VAL A 66 12.12 8.91 -21.98
N ILE A 67 12.35 9.90 -21.14
CA ILE A 67 11.32 10.41 -20.21
C ILE A 67 10.07 10.83 -20.99
N HIS A 68 10.24 11.65 -22.03
CA HIS A 68 9.14 12.12 -22.87
C HIS A 68 8.38 10.98 -23.55
N GLN A 69 9.09 9.98 -24.09
CA GLN A 69 8.47 8.78 -24.66
C GLN A 69 7.63 8.02 -23.62
N ARG A 70 8.13 7.89 -22.39
CA ARG A 70 7.40 7.24 -21.30
C ARG A 70 6.19 8.04 -20.83
N GLU A 71 6.29 9.36 -20.80
CA GLU A 71 5.13 10.22 -20.50
C GLU A 71 4.03 10.07 -21.57
N GLN A 72 4.39 10.00 -22.86
CA GLN A 72 3.43 9.76 -23.93
C GLN A 72 2.75 8.39 -23.80
N TRP A 73 3.53 7.34 -23.52
CA TRP A 73 3.00 6.00 -23.24
C TRP A 73 2.05 6.02 -22.03
N MET A 74 2.45 6.64 -20.94
CA MET A 74 1.60 6.75 -19.74
C MET A 74 0.28 7.50 -20.03
N ARG A 75 0.31 8.54 -20.88
CA ARG A 75 -0.91 9.22 -21.33
C ARG A 75 -1.85 8.29 -22.08
N SER A 76 -1.31 7.53 -23.03
CA SER A 76 -2.14 6.62 -23.85
C SER A 76 -2.79 5.52 -23.04
N ILE A 77 -2.07 4.91 -22.06
CA ILE A 77 -2.63 3.86 -21.20
C ILE A 77 -3.54 4.41 -20.09
N ALA A 78 -3.40 5.67 -19.72
CA ALA A 78 -4.26 6.31 -18.72
C ALA A 78 -5.59 6.78 -19.30
N GLU A 79 -5.67 7.09 -20.60
CA GLU A 79 -6.85 7.67 -21.26
C GLU A 79 -8.16 6.94 -20.95
N PRO A 80 -8.23 5.58 -20.94
CA PRO A 80 -9.47 4.86 -20.62
C PRO A 80 -9.96 5.05 -19.18
N TYR A 81 -9.10 5.49 -18.28
CA TYR A 81 -9.40 5.63 -16.84
C TYR A 81 -9.73 7.07 -16.44
N LEU A 82 -9.45 8.07 -17.30
CA LEU A 82 -9.56 9.47 -16.93
C LEU A 82 -11.01 9.89 -16.68
N ASP A 83 -11.21 10.59 -15.56
CA ASP A 83 -12.46 11.25 -15.20
C ASP A 83 -12.20 12.76 -15.05
N LYS A 84 -13.04 13.58 -15.67
CA LYS A 84 -12.93 15.06 -15.65
C LYS A 84 -13.15 15.67 -14.26
N SER A 85 -13.67 14.90 -13.31
CA SER A 85 -13.92 15.36 -11.94
C SER A 85 -12.66 15.37 -11.07
N VAL A 86 -11.57 14.73 -11.51
CA VAL A 86 -10.33 14.56 -10.75
C VAL A 86 -9.17 15.18 -11.51
N GLN A 87 -8.37 16.01 -10.84
CA GLN A 87 -7.12 16.50 -11.39
C GLN A 87 -6.16 15.32 -11.57
N PHE A 88 -5.56 15.21 -12.76
CA PHE A 88 -4.70 14.09 -13.11
C PHE A 88 -3.39 14.57 -13.70
N ASP A 89 -2.28 14.19 -13.07
CA ASP A 89 -0.93 14.50 -13.52
C ASP A 89 -0.13 13.22 -13.81
N ILE A 90 0.76 13.31 -14.80
CA ILE A 90 1.72 12.26 -15.15
C ILE A 90 3.12 12.77 -14.81
N LYS A 91 3.90 11.93 -14.13
CA LYS A 91 5.27 12.25 -13.77
C LYS A 91 6.19 11.06 -13.99
N VAL A 92 7.21 11.26 -14.83
CA VAL A 92 8.28 10.29 -15.06
C VAL A 92 9.59 10.88 -14.56
N VAL A 93 10.33 10.11 -13.76
CA VAL A 93 11.62 10.53 -13.23
C VAL A 93 12.71 9.53 -13.56
N TRP A 94 13.93 10.02 -13.74
CA TRP A 94 15.11 9.20 -13.94
C TRP A 94 15.79 8.96 -12.59
N HIS A 95 15.65 7.73 -12.05
CA HIS A 95 16.20 7.40 -10.74
C HIS A 95 16.47 5.89 -10.62
N ASN A 96 17.68 5.52 -10.15
CA ASN A 96 18.13 4.12 -10.06
C ASN A 96 17.52 3.32 -8.89
N ARG A 97 16.87 4.01 -7.94
CA ARG A 97 16.19 3.38 -6.80
C ARG A 97 14.71 3.79 -6.79
N PRO A 98 13.84 2.99 -7.41
CA PRO A 98 12.43 3.35 -7.57
C PRO A 98 11.74 3.72 -6.25
N TYR A 99 12.00 2.99 -5.16
CA TYR A 99 11.36 3.28 -3.88
C TYR A 99 11.76 4.66 -3.29
N GLU A 100 13.01 5.10 -3.50
CA GLU A 100 13.46 6.44 -3.05
C GLU A 100 12.78 7.55 -3.87
N ALA A 101 12.67 7.36 -5.19
CA ALA A 101 11.97 8.29 -6.06
C ALA A 101 10.47 8.40 -5.68
N ILE A 102 9.82 7.27 -5.40
CA ILE A 102 8.41 7.24 -4.97
C ILE A 102 8.23 7.98 -3.64
N ILE A 103 9.08 7.69 -2.63
CA ILE A 103 9.01 8.37 -1.33
C ILE A 103 9.30 9.88 -1.47
N GLY A 104 10.27 10.25 -2.29
CA GLY A 104 10.55 11.66 -2.61
C GLY A 104 9.34 12.37 -3.21
N GLU A 105 8.61 11.69 -4.11
CA GLU A 105 7.38 12.24 -4.70
C GLU A 105 6.23 12.36 -3.69
N ILE A 106 6.11 11.42 -2.75
CA ILE A 106 5.11 11.51 -1.69
C ILE A 106 5.30 12.80 -0.89
N PHE A 107 6.54 13.12 -0.52
CA PHE A 107 6.83 14.36 0.22
C PHE A 107 6.64 15.61 -0.64
N ALA A 108 7.12 15.60 -1.90
CA ALA A 108 7.05 16.76 -2.78
C ALA A 108 5.62 17.13 -3.18
N GLY A 109 4.77 16.13 -3.41
CA GLY A 109 3.36 16.27 -3.79
C GLY A 109 2.39 16.29 -2.60
N GLU A 110 2.89 16.04 -1.37
CA GLU A 110 2.05 15.88 -0.17
C GLU A 110 0.94 14.84 -0.35
N HIS A 111 1.32 13.68 -0.89
CA HIS A 111 0.35 12.61 -1.14
C HIS A 111 -0.08 11.91 0.14
N ASP A 112 -1.39 11.60 0.25
CA ASP A 112 -2.01 11.00 1.44
C ASP A 112 -1.97 9.47 1.42
N ILE A 113 -1.85 8.87 0.24
CA ILE A 113 -1.81 7.43 0.02
C ILE A 113 -1.00 7.08 -1.23
N LEU A 114 -0.30 5.97 -1.16
CA LEU A 114 0.37 5.34 -2.28
C LEU A 114 -0.41 4.12 -2.75
N ILE A 115 -0.67 4.01 -4.06
CA ILE A 115 -1.30 2.82 -4.67
C ILE A 115 -0.33 2.21 -5.69
N LYS A 116 -0.06 0.91 -5.54
CA LYS A 116 0.83 0.16 -6.42
C LYS A 116 0.29 -1.24 -6.70
N ALA A 117 0.37 -1.70 -7.95
CA ALA A 117 0.03 -3.07 -8.29
C ALA A 117 1.11 -4.05 -7.80
N THR A 118 0.68 -5.21 -7.29
CA THR A 118 1.55 -6.35 -7.01
C THR A 118 1.58 -7.28 -8.22
N ARG A 119 2.71 -7.94 -8.45
CA ARG A 119 2.84 -8.92 -9.52
C ARG A 119 2.23 -10.26 -9.12
N LYS A 120 1.51 -10.91 -10.06
CA LYS A 120 1.26 -12.34 -9.99
C LYS A 120 2.46 -13.06 -10.59
N HIS A 121 2.90 -14.14 -9.97
CA HIS A 121 3.82 -15.09 -10.61
C HIS A 121 2.99 -16.22 -11.20
N ASP A 122 3.11 -16.45 -12.50
CA ASP A 122 2.31 -17.45 -13.24
C ASP A 122 2.49 -18.89 -12.72
N MET A 123 3.57 -19.18 -12.00
CA MET A 123 3.87 -20.51 -11.44
C MET A 123 3.48 -20.69 -9.97
N LEU A 124 3.12 -19.60 -9.26
CA LEU A 124 2.72 -19.67 -7.86
C LEU A 124 1.46 -18.82 -7.70
N GLU A 125 0.37 -19.40 -7.24
CA GLU A 125 -0.87 -18.65 -6.89
C GLU A 125 -0.66 -17.60 -5.78
N SER A 126 0.59 -17.44 -5.31
CA SER A 126 0.98 -16.53 -4.25
C SER A 126 1.40 -15.15 -4.79
N VAL A 127 1.06 -14.11 -4.05
CA VAL A 127 1.52 -12.74 -4.30
C VAL A 127 3.02 -12.68 -4.01
N ILE A 128 3.81 -12.30 -5.01
CA ILE A 128 5.24 -12.03 -4.81
C ILE A 128 5.44 -10.53 -4.70
N PHE A 129 5.95 -10.10 -3.56
CA PHE A 129 6.38 -8.73 -3.35
C PHE A 129 7.76 -8.51 -3.97
N THR A 130 7.88 -7.44 -4.75
CA THR A 130 9.18 -7.00 -5.28
C THR A 130 10.03 -6.37 -4.17
N PRO A 131 11.38 -6.27 -4.35
CA PRO A 131 12.21 -5.52 -3.41
C PRO A 131 11.70 -4.09 -3.16
N THR A 132 11.14 -3.43 -4.19
CA THR A 132 10.51 -2.11 -4.06
C THR A 132 9.31 -2.15 -3.10
N ASP A 133 8.44 -3.16 -3.19
CA ASP A 133 7.27 -3.29 -2.32
C ASP A 133 7.68 -3.42 -0.84
N TRP A 134 8.71 -4.24 -0.57
CA TRP A 134 9.26 -4.40 0.78
C TRP A 134 9.84 -3.09 1.34
N HIS A 135 10.53 -2.31 0.51
CA HIS A 135 11.03 -1.00 0.93
C HIS A 135 9.90 -0.02 1.19
N LEU A 136 8.87 0.01 0.34
CA LEU A 136 7.71 0.88 0.52
C LEU A 136 6.93 0.53 1.78
N MET A 137 6.62 -0.75 2.04
CA MET A 137 5.94 -1.17 3.25
C MET A 137 6.67 -0.78 4.54
N ARG A 138 8.00 -0.67 4.51
CA ARG A 138 8.82 -0.35 5.68
C ARG A 138 9.13 1.13 5.86
N LYS A 139 9.16 1.91 4.77
CA LYS A 139 9.74 3.26 4.77
C LYS A 139 8.76 4.33 4.28
N CYS A 140 7.63 3.94 3.69
CA CYS A 140 6.66 4.91 3.19
C CYS A 140 6.02 5.65 4.36
N PRO A 141 5.98 7.00 4.33
CA PRO A 141 5.40 7.80 5.41
C PRO A 141 3.87 7.83 5.38
N THR A 142 3.26 7.39 4.27
CA THR A 142 1.80 7.33 4.07
C THR A 142 1.34 5.89 3.92
N PRO A 143 0.05 5.58 4.09
CA PRO A 143 -0.51 4.27 3.81
C PRO A 143 -0.16 3.78 2.41
N VAL A 144 0.15 2.49 2.29
CA VAL A 144 0.47 1.82 1.01
C VAL A 144 -0.63 0.81 0.70
N LEU A 145 -1.35 1.04 -0.40
CA LEU A 145 -2.34 0.11 -0.92
C LEU A 145 -1.69 -0.74 -2.05
N LEU A 146 -1.44 -2.00 -1.75
CA LEU A 146 -0.96 -2.97 -2.73
C LEU A 146 -2.14 -3.67 -3.39
N VAL A 147 -2.26 -3.53 -4.71
CA VAL A 147 -3.44 -3.96 -5.47
C VAL A 147 -3.13 -5.19 -6.31
N LYS A 148 -4.02 -6.16 -6.29
CA LYS A 148 -4.05 -7.26 -7.27
C LYS A 148 -4.92 -6.87 -8.46
N ASN A 149 -4.68 -7.49 -9.62
CA ASN A 149 -5.55 -7.40 -10.78
C ASN A 149 -6.80 -8.26 -10.55
N ALA A 150 -7.73 -7.74 -9.74
CA ALA A 150 -9.02 -8.34 -9.45
C ALA A 150 -9.98 -7.24 -9.01
N ASP A 151 -11.23 -7.35 -9.40
CA ASP A 151 -12.27 -6.44 -8.95
C ASP A 151 -12.58 -6.61 -7.46
N TRP A 152 -12.97 -5.52 -6.81
CA TRP A 152 -13.52 -5.62 -5.48
C TRP A 152 -14.97 -6.10 -5.56
N PRO A 153 -15.31 -7.20 -4.88
CA PRO A 153 -16.69 -7.68 -4.89
C PRO A 153 -17.61 -6.67 -4.20
N GLU A 154 -18.86 -6.63 -4.65
CA GLU A 154 -19.91 -5.94 -3.90
C GLU A 154 -20.09 -6.61 -2.53
N ASN A 155 -20.37 -5.81 -1.51
CA ASN A 155 -20.47 -6.29 -0.13
C ASN A 155 -19.24 -7.05 0.38
N ALA A 156 -18.06 -6.58 0.01
CA ALA A 156 -16.78 -7.15 0.44
C ALA A 156 -16.60 -7.10 1.97
N ASN A 157 -15.72 -7.96 2.47
CA ASN A 157 -15.24 -7.88 3.85
C ASN A 157 -13.88 -7.18 3.88
N ILE A 158 -13.70 -6.21 4.78
CA ILE A 158 -12.40 -5.59 5.05
C ILE A 158 -11.93 -6.07 6.42
N ILE A 159 -10.74 -6.61 6.48
CA ILE A 159 -10.15 -7.15 7.69
C ILE A 159 -8.97 -6.28 8.09
N ALA A 160 -8.97 -5.75 9.32
CA ALA A 160 -7.80 -5.13 9.92
C ALA A 160 -7.17 -6.11 10.92
N SER A 161 -5.86 -6.35 10.75
CA SER A 161 -5.07 -7.15 11.68
C SER A 161 -4.49 -6.23 12.76
N VAL A 162 -4.95 -6.38 13.99
CA VAL A 162 -4.55 -5.55 15.15
C VAL A 162 -3.71 -6.36 16.14
N HIS A 163 -2.90 -5.67 16.95
CA HIS A 163 -2.07 -6.26 17.98
C HIS A 163 -2.50 -5.75 19.36
N VAL A 164 -3.44 -6.45 20.00
CA VAL A 164 -4.06 -6.01 21.28
C VAL A 164 -3.39 -6.60 22.54
N GLY A 165 -2.35 -7.40 22.41
CA GLY A 165 -1.62 -7.98 23.54
C GLY A 165 -0.45 -7.13 24.05
N SER A 166 -0.23 -5.94 23.49
CA SER A 166 0.87 -5.05 23.84
C SER A 166 0.40 -3.88 24.67
N GLU A 167 1.17 -3.56 25.73
CA GLU A 167 0.98 -2.37 26.56
C GLU A 167 1.75 -1.15 26.05
N LEU A 168 2.46 -1.27 24.89
CA LEU A 168 3.21 -0.18 24.32
C LEU A 168 2.26 0.84 23.68
N ASP A 169 2.37 2.12 24.05
CA ASP A 169 1.56 3.22 23.54
C ASP A 169 1.59 3.29 21.99
N THR A 170 2.73 3.02 21.37
CA THR A 170 2.86 3.00 19.91
C THR A 170 1.99 1.94 19.24
N HIS A 171 1.73 0.80 19.88
CA HIS A 171 0.84 -0.22 19.34
C HIS A 171 -0.62 0.14 19.55
N ILE A 172 -0.95 0.81 20.66
CA ILE A 172 -2.30 1.32 20.91
C ILE A 172 -2.66 2.36 19.86
N ASP A 173 -1.81 3.36 19.66
CA ASP A 173 -2.00 4.40 18.64
C ASP A 173 -2.13 3.81 17.23
N LEU A 174 -1.34 2.78 16.90
CA LEU A 174 -1.43 2.11 15.61
C LEU A 174 -2.76 1.38 15.44
N ASN A 175 -3.23 0.66 16.47
CA ASN A 175 -4.52 -0.03 16.45
C ASN A 175 -5.67 0.97 16.23
N ASP A 176 -5.67 2.10 16.93
CA ASP A 176 -6.70 3.13 16.78
C ASP A 176 -6.73 3.70 15.37
N ARG A 177 -5.57 4.02 14.79
CA ARG A 177 -5.47 4.45 13.38
C ARG A 177 -5.96 3.38 12.41
N MET A 178 -5.64 2.11 12.65
CA MET A 178 -6.10 1.00 11.81
C MET A 178 -7.61 0.83 11.87
N VAL A 179 -8.21 0.98 13.05
CA VAL A 179 -9.66 0.94 13.23
C VAL A 179 -10.32 2.11 12.50
N GLU A 180 -9.79 3.32 12.66
CA GLU A 180 -10.30 4.49 11.92
C GLU A 180 -10.26 4.27 10.41
N GLN A 181 -9.13 3.78 9.86
CA GLN A 181 -9.00 3.47 8.43
C GLN A 181 -9.97 2.36 7.99
N LEU A 182 -10.11 1.30 8.79
CA LEU A 182 -11.06 0.22 8.53
C LEU A 182 -12.50 0.75 8.38
N LEU A 183 -12.96 1.55 9.33
CA LEU A 183 -14.32 2.10 9.33
C LEU A 183 -14.54 3.04 8.15
N ASN A 184 -13.58 3.90 7.87
CA ASN A 184 -13.66 4.85 6.78
C ASN A 184 -13.68 4.16 5.39
N LEU A 185 -12.82 3.16 5.17
CA LEU A 185 -12.83 2.38 3.94
C LEU A 185 -14.10 1.56 3.81
N SER A 186 -14.54 0.90 4.90
CA SER A 186 -15.76 0.10 4.89
C SER A 186 -16.99 0.92 4.52
N LYS A 187 -17.12 2.11 5.10
CA LYS A 187 -18.22 3.03 4.77
C LYS A 187 -18.20 3.47 3.30
N ARG A 188 -17.01 3.78 2.75
CA ARG A 188 -16.86 4.24 1.36
C ARG A 188 -17.11 3.14 0.34
N LEU A 189 -16.70 1.92 0.66
CA LEU A 189 -16.79 0.78 -0.24
C LEU A 189 -18.09 -0.02 -0.08
N GLY A 190 -18.92 0.30 0.91
CA GLY A 190 -20.10 -0.49 1.27
C GLY A 190 -19.70 -1.89 1.79
N ALA A 191 -18.56 -1.98 2.47
CA ALA A 191 -17.99 -3.23 2.92
C ALA A 191 -18.22 -3.46 4.43
N SER A 192 -18.18 -4.73 4.86
CA SER A 192 -18.31 -5.10 6.27
C SER A 192 -16.94 -5.09 6.95
N PRO A 193 -16.77 -4.37 8.08
CA PRO A 193 -15.50 -4.30 8.81
C PRO A 193 -15.30 -5.48 9.76
N TYR A 194 -14.11 -6.05 9.77
CA TYR A 194 -13.69 -7.12 10.68
C TYR A 194 -12.33 -6.79 11.30
N LEU A 195 -12.19 -7.16 12.58
CA LEU A 195 -10.92 -7.13 13.28
C LEU A 195 -10.42 -8.55 13.50
N VAL A 196 -9.13 -8.77 13.29
CA VAL A 196 -8.46 -10.03 13.59
C VAL A 196 -7.22 -9.75 14.45
N ASN A 197 -7.03 -10.59 15.48
CA ASN A 197 -5.83 -10.58 16.30
C ASN A 197 -5.27 -12.00 16.39
N ALA A 198 -3.98 -12.15 16.17
CA ALA A 198 -3.25 -13.37 16.43
C ALA A 198 -2.54 -13.28 17.78
N TYR A 199 -2.63 -14.32 18.60
CA TYR A 199 -1.91 -14.41 19.85
C TYR A 199 -1.04 -15.68 19.88
N PRO A 200 0.11 -15.65 20.57
CA PRO A 200 1.00 -16.79 20.62
C PRO A 200 0.39 -17.96 21.41
N VAL A 201 0.60 -19.17 20.92
CA VAL A 201 0.34 -20.40 21.71
C VAL A 201 1.49 -20.59 22.69
N THR A 202 1.24 -21.28 23.78
CA THR A 202 2.28 -21.63 24.77
C THR A 202 3.44 -22.34 24.09
N PRO A 203 4.69 -21.85 24.20
CA PRO A 203 5.84 -22.55 23.63
C PRO A 203 6.01 -23.94 24.26
N ALA A 204 6.20 -24.96 23.44
CA ALA A 204 6.31 -26.36 23.90
C ALA A 204 7.48 -26.58 24.88
N ASN A 205 8.57 -25.80 24.78
CA ASN A 205 9.72 -25.88 25.69
C ASN A 205 9.39 -25.43 27.12
N ILE A 206 8.46 -24.49 27.33
CA ILE A 206 8.05 -24.08 28.71
C ILE A 206 7.47 -25.26 29.49
N THR A 207 6.69 -26.11 28.84
CA THR A 207 6.10 -27.29 29.46
C THR A 207 7.14 -28.33 29.91
N ILE A 208 8.31 -28.37 29.20
CA ILE A 208 9.41 -29.28 29.51
C ILE A 208 10.26 -28.72 30.66
N GLU A 209 10.49 -27.40 30.67
CA GLU A 209 11.36 -26.73 31.66
C GLU A 209 10.67 -26.50 32.99
N LEU A 210 9.34 -26.43 33.03
CA LEU A 210 8.52 -26.17 34.19
C LEU A 210 7.42 -27.25 34.34
N PRO A 211 7.71 -28.42 34.96
CA PRO A 211 6.75 -29.54 35.06
C PRO A 211 5.45 -29.21 35.78
N GLU A 212 5.44 -28.19 36.66
CA GLU A 212 4.23 -27.74 37.40
C GLU A 212 3.40 -26.73 36.60
N PHE A 213 3.86 -26.34 35.40
CA PHE A 213 3.17 -25.38 34.55
C PHE A 213 2.00 -26.06 33.83
N ASP A 214 0.78 -25.56 34.06
CA ASP A 214 -0.40 -26.01 33.33
C ASP A 214 -0.59 -25.16 32.03
N PRO A 215 -0.27 -25.75 30.86
CA PRO A 215 -0.36 -25.04 29.59
C PRO A 215 -1.80 -24.67 29.21
N THR A 216 -2.80 -25.42 29.73
CA THR A 216 -4.22 -25.19 29.42
C THR A 216 -4.69 -23.91 30.12
N THR A 217 -4.48 -23.82 31.43
CA THR A 217 -4.82 -22.63 32.23
C THR A 217 -4.12 -21.39 31.71
N TYR A 218 -2.85 -21.49 31.31
CA TYR A 218 -2.11 -20.37 30.73
C TYR A 218 -2.69 -19.92 29.38
N THR A 219 -2.96 -20.86 28.46
CA THR A 219 -3.55 -20.58 27.16
C THR A 219 -4.92 -19.92 27.29
N ASP A 220 -5.76 -20.39 28.22
CA ASP A 220 -7.07 -19.80 28.48
C ASP A 220 -6.96 -18.39 29.08
N ALA A 221 -5.99 -18.13 29.93
CA ALA A 221 -5.72 -16.80 30.49
C ALA A 221 -5.28 -15.84 29.39
N VAL A 222 -4.33 -16.24 28.52
CA VAL A 222 -3.87 -15.44 27.37
C VAL A 222 -5.04 -15.14 26.42
N ARG A 223 -5.82 -16.16 26.08
CA ARG A 223 -7.02 -16.00 25.24
C ARG A 223 -8.02 -15.03 25.85
N GLY A 224 -8.28 -15.14 27.16
CA GLY A 224 -9.18 -14.26 27.91
C GLY A 224 -8.73 -12.81 27.88
N HIS A 225 -7.42 -12.56 28.06
CA HIS A 225 -6.82 -11.24 27.97
C HIS A 225 -7.02 -10.62 26.57
N HIS A 226 -6.63 -11.35 25.53
CA HIS A 226 -6.79 -10.88 24.14
C HIS A 226 -8.25 -10.65 23.74
N LEU A 227 -9.19 -11.52 24.18
CA LEU A 227 -10.61 -11.35 23.93
C LEU A 227 -11.17 -10.08 24.61
N THR A 228 -10.72 -9.80 25.85
CA THR A 228 -11.14 -8.59 26.57
C THR A 228 -10.64 -7.33 25.86
N ALA A 229 -9.36 -7.31 25.47
CA ALA A 229 -8.78 -6.19 24.72
C ALA A 229 -9.45 -5.99 23.34
N MET A 230 -9.77 -7.08 22.62
CA MET A 230 -10.52 -7.00 21.36
C MET A 230 -11.93 -6.43 21.54
N LYS A 231 -12.62 -6.79 22.63
CA LYS A 231 -13.95 -6.24 22.96
C LYS A 231 -13.87 -4.74 23.25
N ALA A 232 -12.85 -4.29 24.00
CA ALA A 232 -12.62 -2.88 24.27
C ALA A 232 -12.36 -2.10 22.96
N LEU A 233 -11.47 -2.61 22.09
CA LEU A 233 -11.17 -1.98 20.81
C LEU A 233 -12.43 -1.91 19.92
N ARG A 234 -13.27 -2.95 19.92
CA ARG A 234 -14.53 -2.96 19.18
C ARG A 234 -15.52 -1.90 19.66
N GLN A 235 -15.56 -1.59 20.97
CA GLN A 235 -16.45 -0.54 21.50
C GLN A 235 -16.11 0.83 20.94
N ASN A 236 -14.86 1.08 20.58
CA ASN A 236 -14.43 2.32 19.91
C ASN A 236 -14.88 2.39 18.43
N MET A 237 -15.50 1.32 17.88
CA MET A 237 -16.02 1.28 16.50
C MET A 237 -17.48 1.74 16.39
N VAL A 238 -18.15 1.98 17.50
CA VAL A 238 -19.55 2.43 17.59
C VAL A 238 -19.59 3.90 17.90
#